data_2dc97ca2296afcaf2ccab9deff63cb69
#
_entry.id   2dc97ca2296afcaf2ccab9deff63cb69
#
_cell.length_a   1.000
_cell.length_b   1.000
_cell.length_c   1.000
_cell.angle_alpha   90.00
_cell.angle_beta   90.00
_cell.angle_gamma   90.00
#
_symmetry.space_group_name_H-M   'P 1'
#
loop_
_entity.id
_entity.type
_entity.pdbx_description
1 polymer ?
#
loop_
_entity_poly.entity_id
_entity_poly.type
_entity_poly.pdbx_seq_one_letter_code
_entity_poly.pdbx_strand_id
1 'polypeptide(L)'
;MWRASLWLVGGVLPSVEPMPQNTRVALKAEGLTKDFRGFRAVDKVDLEVLEGGVHALVGPNGAGKTTLFNLLTGFTKPSAGKITVFDDDVTGLQPDEITHLGVARSFQITSLFENLTPREHVELALQGRTKEGYRFWRSDRSLAKYHDRADELLADVGLGALADKPAGLLAYGQKRALEMALVSALDPRVMLLDEPTAGMGLEDVERTIELVRRIAVGRTVVFVDHNMHVVGSLANRVTVLQAGKVLAEGTYAEVRVDERVVTAYLGEAQDA
;
A
#
# COMPACT_ATOMS: atom_id res chain seq x y z
N MET A 1 7.96 -25.79 -16.02
CA MET A 1 9.36 -25.32 -16.18
C MET A 1 9.44 -23.78 -16.27
N TRP A 2 8.64 -23.02 -15.50
CA TRP A 2 8.50 -21.56 -15.71
C TRP A 2 8.50 -20.70 -14.43
N ARG A 3 9.00 -21.16 -13.28
CA ARG A 3 8.93 -20.39 -12.01
C ARG A 3 10.23 -20.22 -11.21
N ALA A 4 11.32 -20.85 -11.61
CA ALA A 4 12.63 -20.63 -10.94
C ALA A 4 13.36 -19.35 -11.43
N SER A 5 12.87 -18.71 -12.50
CA SER A 5 13.51 -17.54 -13.13
C SER A 5 13.14 -16.19 -12.50
N LEU A 6 12.19 -16.12 -11.57
CA LEU A 6 11.77 -14.87 -10.92
C LEU A 6 12.85 -14.26 -9.99
N TRP A 7 13.80 -15.08 -9.52
CA TRP A 7 14.89 -14.66 -8.62
C TRP A 7 16.21 -14.38 -9.35
N LEU A 8 16.33 -14.75 -10.65
CA LEU A 8 17.60 -14.78 -11.37
C LEU A 8 17.75 -13.73 -12.47
N VAL A 9 16.86 -12.76 -12.60
CA VAL A 9 17.07 -11.66 -13.54
C VAL A 9 18.13 -10.73 -12.98
N GLY A 10 19.39 -10.97 -13.35
CA GLY A 10 20.56 -10.17 -13.01
C GLY A 10 20.62 -8.82 -13.72
N GLY A 11 19.52 -8.07 -13.80
CA GLY A 11 19.51 -6.67 -14.17
C GLY A 11 20.00 -5.83 -13.00
N VAL A 12 20.86 -4.84 -13.25
CA VAL A 12 21.20 -3.81 -12.28
C VAL A 12 19.91 -3.06 -11.96
N LEU A 13 19.33 -3.39 -10.79
CA LEU A 13 18.15 -2.65 -10.30
C LEU A 13 18.57 -1.19 -10.09
N PRO A 14 17.77 -0.20 -10.49
CA PRO A 14 18.04 1.18 -10.15
C PRO A 14 18.17 1.28 -8.62
N SER A 15 19.16 2.01 -8.15
CA SER A 15 19.45 2.18 -6.73
C SER A 15 18.21 2.75 -6.04
N VAL A 16 17.66 1.99 -5.09
CA VAL A 16 16.66 2.50 -4.15
C VAL A 16 17.31 3.69 -3.43
N GLU A 17 16.61 4.81 -3.32
CA GLU A 17 17.12 5.95 -2.58
C GLU A 17 17.49 5.50 -1.16
N PRO A 18 18.61 6.00 -0.60
CA PRO A 18 19.03 5.61 0.73
C PRO A 18 17.91 5.94 1.73
N MET A 19 17.77 5.07 2.74
CA MET A 19 16.81 5.29 3.83
C MET A 19 16.96 6.72 4.37
N PRO A 20 15.86 7.44 4.59
CA PRO A 20 15.93 8.71 5.28
C PRO A 20 16.65 8.50 6.62
N GLN A 21 17.50 9.45 7.02
CA GLN A 21 18.29 9.38 8.27
C GLN A 21 17.38 9.47 9.54
N ASN A 22 16.06 9.45 9.35
CA ASN A 22 15.09 9.51 10.41
C ASN A 22 14.92 8.13 11.06
N THR A 23 15.21 8.03 12.35
CA THR A 23 15.08 6.81 13.15
C THR A 23 13.70 6.68 13.80
N ARG A 24 12.78 7.63 13.55
CA ARG A 24 11.43 7.58 14.12
C ARG A 24 10.62 6.46 13.47
N VAL A 25 9.91 5.70 14.28
CA VAL A 25 8.99 4.68 13.81
C VAL A 25 7.65 5.33 13.49
N ALA A 26 7.16 5.12 12.27
CA ALA A 26 5.87 5.63 11.79
C ALA A 26 4.73 4.66 12.05
N LEU A 27 4.98 3.36 11.93
CA LEU A 27 4.01 2.31 12.17
C LEU A 27 4.70 1.15 12.89
N LYS A 28 4.13 0.71 14.01
CA LYS A 28 4.65 -0.40 14.81
C LYS A 28 3.56 -1.39 15.14
N ALA A 29 3.87 -2.68 15.03
CA ALA A 29 3.10 -3.77 15.58
C ALA A 29 3.96 -4.52 16.59
N GLU A 30 3.38 -4.88 17.74
CA GLU A 30 4.06 -5.59 18.84
C GLU A 30 3.24 -6.81 19.24
N GLY A 31 3.80 -8.00 19.06
CA GLY A 31 3.16 -9.28 19.38
C GLY A 31 1.82 -9.48 18.69
N LEU A 32 1.64 -8.87 17.50
CA LEU A 32 0.35 -8.81 16.83
C LEU A 32 -0.13 -10.21 16.44
N THR A 33 -1.34 -10.56 16.88
CA THR A 33 -1.90 -11.90 16.72
C THR A 33 -3.33 -11.83 16.22
N LYS A 34 -3.69 -12.71 15.27
CA LYS A 34 -5.06 -12.89 14.80
C LYS A 34 -5.43 -14.35 14.68
N ASP A 35 -6.44 -14.73 15.44
CA ASP A 35 -7.07 -16.03 15.41
C ASP A 35 -8.43 -15.97 14.71
N PHE A 36 -8.70 -16.90 13.78
CA PHE A 36 -9.99 -17.10 13.12
C PHE A 36 -10.47 -18.53 13.41
N ARG A 37 -11.43 -18.70 14.32
CA ARG A 37 -12.10 -20.00 14.59
C ARG A 37 -11.15 -21.20 14.62
N GLY A 38 -10.03 -21.09 15.34
CA GLY A 38 -9.04 -22.15 15.50
C GLY A 38 -7.87 -22.12 14.49
N PHE A 39 -7.90 -21.24 13.51
CA PHE A 39 -6.78 -20.99 12.61
C PHE A 39 -6.09 -19.67 12.98
N ARG A 40 -4.78 -19.71 13.22
CA ARG A 40 -3.97 -18.54 13.53
C ARG A 40 -3.37 -17.99 12.24
N ALA A 41 -3.91 -16.87 11.77
CA ALA A 41 -3.49 -16.24 10.51
C ALA A 41 -2.30 -15.29 10.69
N VAL A 42 -2.13 -14.69 11.88
CA VAL A 42 -0.99 -13.86 12.29
C VAL A 42 -0.62 -14.28 13.71
N ASP A 43 0.65 -14.61 13.94
CA ASP A 43 1.15 -15.17 15.19
C ASP A 43 2.33 -14.38 15.72
N LYS A 44 2.05 -13.50 16.67
CA LYS A 44 3.03 -12.68 17.40
C LYS A 44 3.99 -11.92 16.47
N VAL A 45 3.42 -11.26 15.46
CA VAL A 45 4.20 -10.47 14.52
C VAL A 45 4.64 -9.17 15.18
N ASP A 46 5.95 -8.94 15.18
CA ASP A 46 6.58 -7.66 15.45
C ASP A 46 6.98 -7.04 14.12
N LEU A 47 6.63 -5.77 13.90
CA LEU A 47 6.93 -5.01 12.68
C LEU A 47 7.22 -3.56 13.04
N GLU A 48 8.32 -3.02 12.52
CA GLU A 48 8.63 -1.60 12.63
C GLU A 48 8.85 -0.99 11.25
N VAL A 49 8.08 0.04 10.94
CA VAL A 49 8.20 0.81 9.71
C VAL A 49 8.72 2.19 10.03
N LEU A 50 9.87 2.54 9.47
CA LEU A 50 10.52 3.84 9.70
C LEU A 50 9.85 4.95 8.89
N GLU A 51 9.75 6.13 9.49
CA GLU A 51 9.17 7.32 8.87
C GLU A 51 9.93 7.71 7.59
N GLY A 52 9.19 8.00 6.53
CA GLY A 52 9.74 8.37 5.22
C GLY A 52 10.30 7.22 4.41
N GLY A 53 10.26 5.99 4.93
CA GLY A 53 10.72 4.79 4.23
C GLY A 53 9.63 4.13 3.39
N VAL A 54 10.07 3.30 2.44
CA VAL A 54 9.23 2.39 1.65
C VAL A 54 9.49 0.96 2.13
N HIS A 55 8.50 0.33 2.75
CA HIS A 55 8.58 -0.98 3.36
C HIS A 55 7.72 -2.00 2.62
N ALA A 56 8.32 -3.08 2.13
CA ALA A 56 7.59 -4.16 1.49
C ALA A 56 7.25 -5.29 2.46
N LEU A 57 6.01 -5.78 2.41
CA LEU A 57 5.61 -7.02 3.05
C LEU A 57 5.43 -8.09 1.97
N VAL A 58 6.26 -9.12 2.02
CA VAL A 58 6.26 -10.19 1.05
C VAL A 58 6.05 -11.55 1.73
N GLY A 59 5.83 -12.59 0.95
CA GLY A 59 5.67 -13.95 1.46
C GLY A 59 4.75 -14.77 0.56
N PRO A 60 4.75 -16.08 0.72
CA PRO A 60 3.91 -17.00 -0.05
C PRO A 60 2.40 -16.76 0.14
N ASN A 61 1.59 -17.44 -0.66
CA ASN A 61 0.14 -17.42 -0.51
C ASN A 61 -0.23 -18.03 0.86
N GLY A 62 -1.19 -17.42 1.55
CA GLY A 62 -1.54 -17.84 2.91
C GLY A 62 -0.55 -17.45 4.01
N ALA A 63 0.52 -16.72 3.70
CA ALA A 63 1.50 -16.25 4.70
C ALA A 63 0.94 -15.29 5.76
N GLY A 64 -0.28 -14.74 5.56
CA GLY A 64 -0.91 -13.80 6.49
C GLY A 64 -0.80 -12.33 6.08
N LYS A 65 -0.26 -12.01 4.90
CA LYS A 65 -0.04 -10.62 4.43
C LYS A 65 -1.33 -9.78 4.45
N THR A 66 -2.38 -10.24 3.80
CA THR A 66 -3.67 -9.53 3.74
C THR A 66 -4.29 -9.38 5.14
N THR A 67 -4.15 -10.41 5.98
CA THR A 67 -4.62 -10.33 7.37
C THR A 67 -3.84 -9.27 8.16
N LEU A 68 -2.51 -9.23 8.01
CA LEU A 68 -1.69 -8.20 8.65
C LEU A 68 -2.07 -6.81 8.17
N PHE A 69 -2.25 -6.60 6.87
CA PHE A 69 -2.73 -5.32 6.32
C PHE A 69 -4.10 -4.92 6.90
N ASN A 70 -5.04 -5.87 7.00
CA ASN A 70 -6.35 -5.62 7.59
C ASN A 70 -6.29 -5.25 9.07
N LEU A 71 -5.33 -5.81 9.81
CA LEU A 71 -5.08 -5.46 11.22
C LEU A 71 -4.53 -4.04 11.34
N LEU A 72 -3.50 -3.70 10.53
CA LEU A 72 -2.84 -2.38 10.53
C LEU A 72 -3.78 -1.24 10.13
N THR A 73 -4.85 -1.55 9.41
CA THR A 73 -5.83 -0.58 8.90
C THR A 73 -7.19 -0.63 9.58
N GLY A 74 -7.34 -1.42 10.66
CA GLY A 74 -8.57 -1.50 11.45
C GLY A 74 -9.73 -2.28 10.82
N PHE A 75 -9.56 -2.82 9.58
CA PHE A 75 -10.58 -3.67 8.95
C PHE A 75 -10.79 -5.00 9.70
N THR A 76 -9.83 -5.39 10.49
CA THR A 76 -9.91 -6.57 11.36
C THR A 76 -9.31 -6.22 12.72
N LYS A 77 -10.03 -6.54 13.79
CA LYS A 77 -9.50 -6.35 15.16
C LYS A 77 -8.51 -7.45 15.52
N PRO A 78 -7.37 -7.12 16.14
CA PRO A 78 -6.43 -8.13 16.62
C PRO A 78 -7.04 -8.98 17.73
N SER A 79 -6.56 -10.22 17.85
CA SER A 79 -6.88 -11.10 18.99
C SER A 79 -5.97 -10.82 20.18
N ALA A 80 -4.72 -10.37 19.91
CA ALA A 80 -3.74 -9.91 20.89
C ALA A 80 -2.68 -9.03 20.22
N GLY A 81 -1.87 -8.36 21.02
CA GLY A 81 -0.82 -7.46 20.56
C GLY A 81 -1.28 -6.01 20.45
N LYS A 82 -0.36 -5.16 20.00
CA LYS A 82 -0.56 -3.71 19.96
C LYS A 82 -0.15 -3.16 18.58
N ILE A 83 -0.84 -2.09 18.14
CA ILE A 83 -0.49 -1.34 16.93
C ILE A 83 -0.38 0.13 17.33
N THR A 84 0.73 0.77 16.96
CA THR A 84 0.93 2.21 17.13
C THR A 84 1.25 2.87 15.80
N VAL A 85 0.70 4.06 15.60
CA VAL A 85 1.00 4.95 14.47
C VAL A 85 1.63 6.20 15.06
N PHE A 86 2.91 6.39 14.77
CA PHE A 86 3.77 7.34 15.47
C PHE A 86 3.71 7.08 16.98
N ASP A 87 3.09 7.98 17.73
CA ASP A 87 2.98 7.87 19.20
C ASP A 87 1.57 7.43 19.66
N ASP A 88 0.62 7.29 18.71
CA ASP A 88 -0.78 7.00 18.99
C ASP A 88 -1.06 5.50 18.97
N ASP A 89 -1.72 4.99 20.03
CA ASP A 89 -2.24 3.61 20.06
C ASP A 89 -3.51 3.52 19.21
N VAL A 90 -3.44 2.75 18.12
CA VAL A 90 -4.55 2.54 17.19
C VAL A 90 -5.17 1.15 17.29
N THR A 91 -4.81 0.38 18.31
CA THR A 91 -5.22 -1.00 18.47
C THR A 91 -6.75 -1.13 18.56
N GLY A 92 -7.34 -1.78 17.56
CA GLY A 92 -8.80 -2.05 17.51
C GLY A 92 -9.67 -0.85 17.15
N LEU A 93 -9.09 0.31 16.77
CA LEU A 93 -9.81 1.43 16.21
C LEU A 93 -10.45 1.04 14.87
N GLN A 94 -11.48 1.79 14.45
CA GLN A 94 -12.12 1.60 13.16
C GLN A 94 -11.29 2.24 12.03
N PRO A 95 -11.46 1.82 10.76
CA PRO A 95 -10.67 2.34 9.64
C PRO A 95 -10.75 3.85 9.44
N ASP A 96 -11.91 4.46 9.69
CA ASP A 96 -12.10 5.91 9.60
C ASP A 96 -11.33 6.65 10.69
N GLU A 97 -11.29 6.12 11.92
CA GLU A 97 -10.51 6.68 13.02
C GLU A 97 -9.01 6.64 12.70
N ILE A 98 -8.52 5.50 12.19
CA ILE A 98 -7.11 5.32 11.78
C ILE A 98 -6.76 6.25 10.60
N THR A 99 -7.69 6.46 9.66
CA THR A 99 -7.48 7.39 8.56
C THR A 99 -7.32 8.83 9.05
N HIS A 100 -8.08 9.25 10.06
CA HIS A 100 -7.93 10.58 10.68
C HIS A 100 -6.58 10.77 11.39
N LEU A 101 -5.92 9.69 11.80
CA LEU A 101 -4.56 9.71 12.36
C LEU A 101 -3.46 9.70 11.27
N GLY A 102 -3.86 9.79 10.00
CA GLY A 102 -2.95 9.94 8.88
C GLY A 102 -2.49 8.63 8.24
N VAL A 103 -3.24 7.54 8.40
CA VAL A 103 -3.01 6.28 7.70
C VAL A 103 -4.07 6.06 6.64
N ALA A 104 -3.68 5.92 5.37
CA ALA A 104 -4.60 5.60 4.30
C ALA A 104 -4.19 4.32 3.56
N ARG A 105 -5.18 3.55 3.10
CA ARG A 105 -4.97 2.31 2.34
C ARG A 105 -5.58 2.42 0.95
N SER A 106 -4.85 1.94 -0.07
CA SER A 106 -5.45 1.64 -1.36
C SER A 106 -6.27 0.35 -1.28
N PHE A 107 -7.42 0.32 -1.96
CA PHE A 107 -8.27 -0.87 -1.99
C PHE A 107 -7.90 -1.74 -3.20
N GLN A 108 -7.99 -3.06 -3.01
CA GLN A 108 -7.72 -4.06 -4.06
C GLN A 108 -8.86 -4.14 -5.10
N ILE A 109 -10.04 -3.61 -4.78
CA ILE A 109 -11.20 -3.59 -5.67
C ILE A 109 -11.46 -2.15 -6.06
N THR A 110 -11.40 -1.89 -7.36
CA THR A 110 -11.68 -0.60 -7.96
C THR A 110 -13.14 -0.22 -7.76
N SER A 111 -13.45 0.44 -6.65
CA SER A 111 -14.79 0.96 -6.36
C SER A 111 -14.98 2.36 -6.96
N LEU A 112 -14.53 2.55 -8.20
CA LEU A 112 -14.72 3.81 -8.90
C LEU A 112 -16.16 3.90 -9.41
N PHE A 113 -16.73 5.07 -9.28
CA PHE A 113 -18.05 5.37 -9.89
C PHE A 113 -17.84 5.62 -11.37
N GLU A 114 -18.29 4.69 -12.22
CA GLU A 114 -18.02 4.70 -13.67
C GLU A 114 -18.45 5.99 -14.37
N ASN A 115 -19.54 6.62 -13.88
CA ASN A 115 -20.10 7.84 -14.45
C ASN A 115 -19.44 9.13 -13.97
N LEU A 116 -18.66 9.09 -12.87
CA LEU A 116 -17.92 10.24 -12.39
C LEU A 116 -16.59 10.38 -13.13
N THR A 117 -16.13 11.61 -13.27
CA THR A 117 -14.81 11.92 -13.81
C THR A 117 -13.73 11.72 -12.76
N PRO A 118 -12.45 11.56 -13.14
CA PRO A 118 -11.31 11.56 -12.20
C PRO A 118 -11.30 12.77 -11.28
N ARG A 119 -11.60 13.96 -11.81
CA ARG A 119 -11.66 15.19 -11.01
C ARG A 119 -12.73 15.10 -9.94
N GLU A 120 -13.95 14.73 -10.29
CA GLU A 120 -15.05 14.57 -9.33
C GLU A 120 -14.72 13.54 -8.24
N HIS A 121 -14.06 12.44 -8.59
CA HIS A 121 -13.58 11.46 -7.60
C HIS A 121 -12.61 12.07 -6.59
N VAL A 122 -11.61 12.82 -7.07
CA VAL A 122 -10.59 13.43 -6.22
C VAL A 122 -11.21 14.54 -5.36
N GLU A 123 -12.10 15.35 -5.93
CA GLU A 123 -12.84 16.39 -5.18
C GLU A 123 -13.68 15.79 -4.04
N LEU A 124 -14.36 14.66 -4.30
CA LEU A 124 -15.11 13.92 -3.26
C LEU A 124 -14.17 13.40 -2.16
N ALA A 125 -13.00 12.87 -2.53
CA ALA A 125 -12.00 12.40 -1.56
C ALA A 125 -11.46 13.55 -0.69
N LEU A 126 -11.16 14.70 -1.29
CA LEU A 126 -10.73 15.92 -0.60
C LEU A 126 -11.82 16.44 0.35
N GLN A 127 -13.09 16.38 -0.06
CA GLN A 127 -14.23 16.75 0.79
C GLN A 127 -14.38 15.80 1.98
N GLY A 128 -14.22 14.49 1.75
CA GLY A 128 -14.34 13.47 2.81
C GLY A 128 -13.31 13.63 3.94
N ARG A 129 -12.16 14.25 3.67
CA ARG A 129 -11.13 14.59 4.67
C ARG A 129 -11.62 15.67 5.65
N THR A 130 -12.54 16.53 5.22
CA THR A 130 -13.07 17.61 6.07
C THR A 130 -14.36 17.14 6.75
N LYS A 131 -14.54 17.48 8.04
CA LYS A 131 -15.81 17.19 8.78
C LYS A 131 -17.07 17.85 8.15
N GLU A 132 -16.90 18.61 7.07
CA GLU A 132 -17.98 19.21 6.29
C GLU A 132 -18.68 18.22 5.34
N GLY A 133 -18.16 17.00 5.16
CA GLY A 133 -18.66 16.00 4.20
C GLY A 133 -20.11 15.56 4.37
N TYR A 134 -20.73 15.79 5.54
CA TYR A 134 -22.14 15.44 5.80
C TYR A 134 -23.17 16.54 5.43
N ARG A 135 -22.71 17.65 4.82
CA ARG A 135 -23.63 18.74 4.41
C ARG A 135 -24.06 18.57 2.95
N PHE A 136 -24.92 17.62 2.65
CA PHE A 136 -25.48 17.30 1.32
C PHE A 136 -26.23 18.45 0.61
N TRP A 137 -26.42 19.60 1.25
CA TRP A 137 -27.22 20.72 0.75
C TRP A 137 -26.36 21.86 0.16
N ARG A 138 -25.05 21.71 0.04
CA ARG A 138 -24.20 22.70 -0.61
C ARG A 138 -24.01 22.34 -2.09
N SER A 139 -24.40 23.27 -2.96
CA SER A 139 -24.32 23.21 -4.42
C SER A 139 -22.90 22.91 -4.93
N ASP A 140 -22.76 22.58 -6.23
CA ASP A 140 -21.51 22.35 -6.99
C ASP A 140 -20.42 23.39 -6.73
N ARG A 141 -20.78 24.62 -6.36
CA ARG A 141 -19.83 25.66 -5.91
C ARG A 141 -18.99 25.27 -4.70
N SER A 142 -19.41 24.31 -3.87
CA SER A 142 -18.62 23.86 -2.72
C SER A 142 -17.48 22.92 -3.13
N LEU A 143 -17.59 22.23 -4.25
CA LEU A 143 -16.54 21.36 -4.80
C LEU A 143 -15.49 22.18 -5.56
N ALA A 144 -15.87 23.30 -6.17
CA ALA A 144 -14.95 24.15 -6.92
C ALA A 144 -13.74 24.62 -6.10
N LYS A 145 -13.84 24.70 -4.76
CA LYS A 145 -12.70 25.04 -3.88
C LYS A 145 -11.61 23.96 -3.87
N TYR A 146 -11.93 22.74 -4.29
CA TYR A 146 -10.99 21.62 -4.37
C TYR A 146 -10.43 21.39 -5.77
N HIS A 147 -10.91 22.15 -6.76
CA HIS A 147 -10.60 21.96 -8.18
C HIS A 147 -9.10 21.99 -8.47
N ASP A 148 -8.43 23.07 -8.06
CA ASP A 148 -7.00 23.26 -8.28
C ASP A 148 -6.20 22.11 -7.65
N ARG A 149 -6.57 21.73 -6.42
CA ARG A 149 -5.89 20.63 -5.72
C ARG A 149 -6.17 19.27 -6.37
N ALA A 150 -7.37 19.05 -6.89
CA ALA A 150 -7.71 17.85 -7.63
C ALA A 150 -6.87 17.76 -8.92
N ASP A 151 -6.73 18.85 -9.64
CA ASP A 151 -5.91 18.91 -10.86
C ASP A 151 -4.42 18.65 -10.60
N GLU A 152 -3.87 19.20 -9.52
CA GLU A 152 -2.50 18.89 -9.08
C GLU A 152 -2.32 17.38 -8.83
N LEU A 153 -3.21 16.78 -8.02
CA LEU A 153 -3.15 15.35 -7.70
C LEU A 153 -3.30 14.46 -8.94
N LEU A 154 -4.17 14.86 -9.87
CA LEU A 154 -4.32 14.13 -11.15
C LEU A 154 -3.10 14.30 -12.04
N ALA A 155 -2.46 15.47 -12.06
CA ALA A 155 -1.20 15.67 -12.77
C ALA A 155 -0.08 14.81 -12.18
N ASP A 156 0.02 14.72 -10.85
CA ASP A 156 1.01 13.88 -10.15
C ASP A 156 0.92 12.41 -10.56
N VAL A 157 -0.29 11.91 -10.82
CA VAL A 157 -0.51 10.52 -11.25
C VAL A 157 -0.62 10.37 -12.79
N GLY A 158 -0.39 11.44 -13.56
CA GLY A 158 -0.41 11.41 -15.02
C GLY A 158 -1.80 11.38 -15.65
N LEU A 159 -2.84 11.77 -14.91
CA LEU A 159 -4.24 11.77 -15.36
C LEU A 159 -4.79 13.16 -15.72
N GLY A 160 -3.97 14.22 -15.69
CA GLY A 160 -4.44 15.59 -15.93
C GLY A 160 -5.22 15.76 -17.24
N ALA A 161 -4.75 15.15 -18.35
CA ALA A 161 -5.44 15.19 -19.64
C ALA A 161 -6.75 14.38 -19.70
N LEU A 162 -7.01 13.56 -18.68
CA LEU A 162 -8.19 12.70 -18.55
C LEU A 162 -9.12 13.13 -17.42
N ALA A 163 -8.85 14.29 -16.81
CA ALA A 163 -9.55 14.78 -15.63
C ALA A 163 -11.09 14.84 -15.79
N ASP A 164 -11.56 15.14 -16.99
CA ASP A 164 -12.97 15.31 -17.33
C ASP A 164 -13.59 14.11 -18.09
N LYS A 165 -12.82 13.02 -18.26
CA LYS A 165 -13.30 11.82 -18.95
C LYS A 165 -13.94 10.86 -17.94
N PRO A 166 -15.15 10.29 -18.19
CA PRO A 166 -15.77 9.33 -17.28
C PRO A 166 -14.80 8.19 -16.89
N ALA A 167 -14.72 7.87 -15.60
CA ALA A 167 -13.78 6.87 -15.08
C ALA A 167 -14.02 5.46 -15.64
N GLY A 168 -15.27 5.15 -16.04
CA GLY A 168 -15.60 3.90 -16.71
C GLY A 168 -14.81 3.67 -18.00
N LEU A 169 -14.41 4.75 -18.71
CA LEU A 169 -13.67 4.72 -19.97
C LEU A 169 -12.15 4.67 -19.80
N LEU A 170 -11.65 4.72 -18.58
CA LEU A 170 -10.23 4.63 -18.30
C LEU A 170 -9.71 3.20 -18.50
N ALA A 171 -8.49 3.07 -19.02
CA ALA A 171 -7.77 1.81 -19.05
C ALA A 171 -7.44 1.34 -17.61
N TYR A 172 -7.16 0.05 -17.44
CA TYR A 172 -6.90 -0.53 -16.11
C TYR A 172 -5.79 0.19 -15.33
N GLY A 173 -4.64 0.44 -15.95
CA GLY A 173 -3.55 1.19 -15.31
C GLY A 173 -3.92 2.64 -14.95
N GLN A 174 -4.78 3.29 -15.76
CA GLN A 174 -5.30 4.64 -15.48
C GLN A 174 -6.27 4.63 -14.29
N LYS A 175 -7.12 3.59 -14.16
CA LYS A 175 -7.98 3.40 -12.98
C LYS A 175 -7.13 3.23 -11.73
N ARG A 176 -6.05 2.46 -11.81
CA ARG A 176 -5.12 2.28 -10.68
C ARG A 176 -4.40 3.58 -10.30
N ALA A 177 -3.99 4.37 -11.29
CA ALA A 177 -3.43 5.71 -11.04
C ALA A 177 -4.45 6.63 -10.34
N LEU A 178 -5.72 6.58 -10.75
CA LEU A 178 -6.79 7.32 -10.08
C LEU A 178 -6.96 6.89 -8.62
N GLU A 179 -6.93 5.59 -8.31
CA GLU A 179 -6.96 5.10 -6.92
C GLU A 179 -5.83 5.66 -6.08
N MET A 180 -4.62 5.75 -6.64
CA MET A 180 -3.48 6.36 -5.96
C MET A 180 -3.68 7.86 -5.74
N ALA A 181 -4.30 8.58 -6.68
CA ALA A 181 -4.68 9.97 -6.47
C ALA A 181 -5.69 10.12 -5.33
N LEU A 182 -6.68 9.21 -5.23
CA LEU A 182 -7.67 9.22 -4.14
C LEU A 182 -7.01 9.00 -2.77
N VAL A 183 -6.09 8.03 -2.67
CA VAL A 183 -5.32 7.83 -1.44
C VAL A 183 -4.49 9.06 -1.11
N SER A 184 -3.84 9.67 -2.12
CA SER A 184 -3.04 10.90 -1.93
C SER A 184 -3.88 12.11 -1.52
N ALA A 185 -5.15 12.17 -1.95
CA ALA A 185 -6.08 13.23 -1.57
C ALA A 185 -6.39 13.25 -0.05
N LEU A 186 -6.30 12.10 0.61
CA LEU A 186 -6.41 12.00 2.06
C LEU A 186 -5.20 12.60 2.80
N ASP A 187 -4.12 12.93 2.06
CA ASP A 187 -2.86 13.47 2.57
C ASP A 187 -2.29 12.65 3.75
N PRO A 188 -2.12 11.36 3.55
CA PRO A 188 -1.68 10.48 4.64
C PRO A 188 -0.19 10.66 4.93
N ARG A 189 0.20 10.45 6.19
CA ARG A 189 1.60 10.31 6.60
C ARG A 189 2.11 8.89 6.34
N VAL A 190 1.20 7.89 6.42
CA VAL A 190 1.47 6.48 6.14
C VAL A 190 0.49 5.97 5.09
N MET A 191 1.01 5.48 3.97
CA MET A 191 0.22 4.88 2.89
C MET A 191 0.42 3.36 2.90
N LEU A 192 -0.68 2.61 2.86
CA LEU A 192 -0.66 1.16 2.67
C LEU A 192 -1.17 0.83 1.27
N LEU A 193 -0.31 0.24 0.43
CA LEU A 193 -0.64 -0.12 -0.95
C LEU A 193 -0.77 -1.64 -1.08
N ASP A 194 -1.95 -2.11 -1.48
CA ASP A 194 -2.24 -3.54 -1.61
C ASP A 194 -2.11 -3.96 -3.07
N GLU A 195 -1.05 -4.70 -3.38
CA GLU A 195 -0.72 -5.22 -4.71
C GLU A 195 -0.84 -4.14 -5.83
N PRO A 196 -0.07 -3.04 -5.75
CA PRO A 196 -0.21 -1.92 -6.66
C PRO A 196 0.02 -2.28 -8.13
N THR A 197 0.70 -3.39 -8.43
CA THR A 197 1.01 -3.83 -9.79
C THR A 197 0.26 -5.09 -10.24
N ALA A 198 -0.69 -5.59 -9.44
CA ALA A 198 -1.42 -6.81 -9.76
C ALA A 198 -2.15 -6.71 -11.11
N GLY A 199 -1.99 -7.74 -11.96
CA GLY A 199 -2.67 -7.82 -13.26
C GLY A 199 -2.14 -6.90 -14.35
N MET A 200 -1.01 -6.20 -14.13
CA MET A 200 -0.42 -5.28 -15.09
C MET A 200 0.59 -5.95 -16.03
N GLY A 201 0.69 -5.44 -17.27
CA GLY A 201 1.80 -5.74 -18.16
C GLY A 201 3.08 -5.01 -17.75
N LEU A 202 4.22 -5.43 -18.29
CA LEU A 202 5.55 -4.90 -17.90
C LEU A 202 5.64 -3.37 -17.99
N GLU A 203 5.11 -2.77 -19.05
CA GLU A 203 5.16 -1.31 -19.25
C GLU A 203 4.36 -0.56 -18.19
N ASP A 204 3.18 -1.07 -17.81
CA ASP A 204 2.34 -0.47 -16.76
C ASP A 204 2.96 -0.67 -15.36
N VAL A 205 3.69 -1.77 -15.15
CA VAL A 205 4.46 -2.00 -13.91
C VAL A 205 5.51 -0.91 -13.73
N GLU A 206 6.30 -0.60 -14.76
CA GLU A 206 7.32 0.45 -14.67
C GLU A 206 6.71 1.83 -14.41
N ARG A 207 5.61 2.16 -15.10
CA ARG A 207 4.87 3.40 -14.84
C ARG A 207 4.35 3.46 -13.40
N THR A 208 3.90 2.34 -12.86
CA THR A 208 3.41 2.25 -11.47
C THR A 208 4.55 2.39 -10.48
N ILE A 209 5.73 1.82 -10.74
CA ILE A 209 6.93 2.04 -9.91
C ILE A 209 7.26 3.53 -9.83
N GLU A 210 7.33 4.22 -10.98
CA GLU A 210 7.59 5.66 -11.03
C GLU A 210 6.51 6.48 -10.31
N LEU A 211 5.26 6.05 -10.41
CA LEU A 211 4.16 6.69 -9.71
C LEU A 211 4.30 6.54 -8.19
N VAL A 212 4.55 5.30 -7.71
CA VAL A 212 4.74 5.05 -6.27
C VAL A 212 5.92 5.85 -5.72
N ARG A 213 7.04 5.94 -6.45
CA ARG A 213 8.18 6.78 -6.05
C ARG A 213 7.77 8.23 -5.86
N ARG A 214 7.01 8.80 -6.81
CA ARG A 214 6.56 10.20 -6.72
C ARG A 214 5.65 10.45 -5.51
N ILE A 215 4.65 9.60 -5.30
CA ILE A 215 3.71 9.78 -4.18
C ILE A 215 4.33 9.45 -2.82
N ALA A 216 5.42 8.68 -2.78
CA ALA A 216 6.15 8.33 -1.56
C ALA A 216 7.00 9.50 -1.02
N VAL A 217 7.28 10.53 -1.82
CA VAL A 217 8.08 11.68 -1.37
C VAL A 217 7.43 12.34 -0.15
N GLY A 218 8.16 12.39 0.96
CA GLY A 218 7.69 12.95 2.24
C GLY A 218 6.66 12.10 2.98
N ARG A 219 6.43 10.85 2.57
CA ARG A 219 5.48 9.91 3.19
C ARG A 219 6.14 8.59 3.52
N THR A 220 5.56 7.86 4.45
CA THR A 220 5.90 6.47 4.71
C THR A 220 5.00 5.57 3.88
N VAL A 221 5.57 4.60 3.18
CA VAL A 221 4.80 3.66 2.35
C VAL A 221 5.02 2.24 2.83
N VAL A 222 3.94 1.51 3.05
CA VAL A 222 3.97 0.05 3.25
C VAL A 222 3.23 -0.58 2.09
N PHE A 223 3.81 -1.56 1.42
CA PHE A 223 3.12 -2.22 0.33
C PHE A 223 3.27 -3.73 0.35
N VAL A 224 2.30 -4.42 -0.21
CA VAL A 224 2.35 -5.85 -0.53
C VAL A 224 2.42 -5.97 -2.05
N ASP A 225 3.36 -6.75 -2.57
CA ASP A 225 3.36 -7.13 -3.98
C ASP A 225 4.00 -8.52 -4.16
N HIS A 226 3.57 -9.24 -5.19
CA HIS A 226 4.14 -10.53 -5.57
C HIS A 226 5.27 -10.40 -6.58
N ASN A 227 5.40 -9.23 -7.21
CA ASN A 227 6.43 -8.95 -8.20
C ASN A 227 7.73 -8.53 -7.52
N MET A 228 8.71 -9.43 -7.48
CA MET A 228 10.02 -9.17 -6.85
C MET A 228 10.79 -8.04 -7.53
N HIS A 229 10.54 -7.74 -8.81
CA HIS A 229 11.12 -6.57 -9.48
C HIS A 229 10.59 -5.27 -8.86
N VAL A 230 9.29 -5.19 -8.58
CA VAL A 230 8.66 -4.05 -7.89
C VAL A 230 9.24 -3.89 -6.49
N VAL A 231 9.32 -5.00 -5.73
CA VAL A 231 9.90 -5.00 -4.39
C VAL A 231 11.34 -4.49 -4.40
N GLY A 232 12.19 -5.03 -5.28
CA GLY A 232 13.58 -4.60 -5.39
C GLY A 232 13.77 -3.18 -5.91
N SER A 233 12.80 -2.65 -6.67
CA SER A 233 12.83 -1.29 -7.22
C SER A 233 12.35 -0.21 -6.26
N LEU A 234 11.49 -0.56 -5.29
CA LEU A 234 10.82 0.41 -4.41
C LEU A 234 11.25 0.30 -2.95
N ALA A 235 11.46 -0.92 -2.43
CA ALA A 235 11.58 -1.12 -1.01
C ALA A 235 12.96 -0.75 -0.45
N ASN A 236 12.99 0.08 0.59
CA ASN A 236 14.16 0.29 1.43
C ASN A 236 14.35 -0.89 2.39
N ARG A 237 13.25 -1.45 2.88
CA ARG A 237 13.21 -2.59 3.81
C ARG A 237 12.13 -3.58 3.39
N VAL A 238 12.40 -4.84 3.61
CA VAL A 238 11.50 -5.95 3.25
C VAL A 238 11.30 -6.82 4.49
N THR A 239 10.05 -7.09 4.84
CA THR A 239 9.68 -8.12 5.82
C THR A 239 9.03 -9.29 5.09
N VAL A 240 9.56 -10.48 5.29
CA VAL A 240 9.03 -11.73 4.74
C VAL A 240 8.17 -12.41 5.78
N LEU A 241 6.92 -12.70 5.41
CA LEU A 241 6.01 -13.48 6.22
C LEU A 241 5.92 -14.92 5.71
N GLN A 242 5.83 -15.87 6.63
CA GLN A 242 5.52 -17.28 6.37
C GLN A 242 4.66 -17.83 7.52
N ALA A 243 3.54 -18.50 7.17
CA ALA A 243 2.64 -19.11 8.15
C ALA A 243 2.27 -18.18 9.33
N GLY A 244 1.99 -16.91 9.02
CA GLY A 244 1.59 -15.91 10.01
C GLY A 244 2.72 -15.29 10.85
N LYS A 245 3.99 -15.64 10.59
CA LYS A 245 5.15 -15.15 11.34
C LYS A 245 6.13 -14.40 10.46
N VAL A 246 6.94 -13.53 11.05
CA VAL A 246 8.09 -12.94 10.38
C VAL A 246 9.17 -14.02 10.22
N LEU A 247 9.53 -14.31 8.98
CA LEU A 247 10.58 -15.26 8.62
C LEU A 247 11.96 -14.58 8.54
N ALA A 248 12.00 -13.42 7.89
CA ALA A 248 13.20 -12.63 7.70
C ALA A 248 12.85 -11.16 7.52
N GLU A 249 13.78 -10.27 7.83
CA GLU A 249 13.67 -8.84 7.61
C GLU A 249 15.04 -8.25 7.28
N GLY A 250 15.09 -7.32 6.33
CA GLY A 250 16.31 -6.68 5.87
C GLY A 250 16.12 -5.87 4.60
N THR A 251 17.20 -5.51 3.94
CA THR A 251 17.16 -4.96 2.57
C THR A 251 16.75 -6.05 1.59
N TYR A 252 16.29 -5.67 0.41
CA TYR A 252 15.97 -6.63 -0.65
C TYR A 252 17.18 -7.53 -0.99
N ALA A 253 18.39 -6.97 -0.99
CA ALA A 253 19.62 -7.71 -1.28
C ALA A 253 19.93 -8.79 -0.23
N GLU A 254 19.68 -8.51 1.05
CA GLU A 254 19.87 -9.47 2.15
C GLU A 254 18.80 -10.56 2.12
N VAL A 255 17.53 -10.16 2.00
CA VAL A 255 16.39 -11.08 2.04
C VAL A 255 16.39 -12.07 0.88
N ARG A 256 16.77 -11.62 -0.33
CA ARG A 256 16.78 -12.47 -1.53
C ARG A 256 17.77 -13.64 -1.49
N VAL A 257 18.80 -13.56 -0.65
CA VAL A 257 19.81 -14.60 -0.50
C VAL A 257 19.66 -15.43 0.78
N ASP A 258 18.68 -15.10 1.63
CA ASP A 258 18.39 -15.87 2.84
C ASP A 258 17.82 -17.25 2.44
N GLU A 259 18.51 -18.31 2.82
CA GLU A 259 18.14 -19.69 2.49
C GLU A 259 16.74 -20.07 2.97
N ARG A 260 16.29 -19.52 4.11
CA ARG A 260 14.95 -19.74 4.67
C ARG A 260 13.90 -19.16 3.74
N VAL A 261 14.16 -17.95 3.21
CA VAL A 261 13.26 -17.26 2.26
C VAL A 261 13.21 -18.00 0.94
N VAL A 262 14.37 -18.38 0.38
CA VAL A 262 14.45 -19.16 -0.85
C VAL A 262 13.67 -20.47 -0.72
N THR A 263 13.83 -21.19 0.40
CA THR A 263 13.13 -22.45 0.67
C THR A 263 11.61 -22.23 0.78
N ALA A 264 11.16 -21.16 1.45
CA ALA A 264 9.74 -20.83 1.60
C ALA A 264 9.03 -20.60 0.25
N TYR A 265 9.72 -19.99 -0.71
CA TYR A 265 9.16 -19.75 -2.05
C TYR A 265 9.29 -20.97 -2.99
N LEU A 266 10.33 -21.80 -2.83
CA LEU A 266 10.51 -23.03 -3.62
C LEU A 266 9.55 -24.14 -3.18
N GLY A 267 9.19 -24.20 -1.90
CA GLY A 267 8.24 -25.18 -1.36
C GLY A 267 6.86 -25.05 -1.99
N GLU A 268 6.37 -23.84 -2.28
CA GLU A 268 5.10 -23.63 -2.99
C GLU A 268 5.11 -24.16 -4.44
N ALA A 269 6.28 -24.23 -5.08
CA ALA A 269 6.39 -24.73 -6.46
C ALA A 269 6.24 -26.25 -6.56
N GLN A 270 6.28 -26.97 -5.43
CA GLN A 270 6.12 -28.44 -5.39
C GLN A 270 4.68 -28.86 -5.02
N ASP A 271 3.90 -27.98 -4.37
CA ASP A 271 2.54 -28.24 -3.91
C ASP A 271 1.44 -27.73 -4.87
N ALA A 272 1.81 -27.14 -6.01
CA ALA A 272 0.92 -26.58 -7.04
C ALA A 272 1.01 -27.37 -8.36
#